data_b4613fa5cb7454cbbff04f0e6e419860
#
_entry.id   b4613fa5cb7454cbbff04f0e6e419860
#
_cell.length_a   1.000
_cell.length_b   1.000
_cell.length_c   1.000
_cell.angle_alpha   90.00
_cell.angle_beta   90.00
_cell.angle_gamma   90.00
#
_symmetry.space_group_name_H-M   'P 1'
#
loop_
_entity.id
_entity.type
_entity.pdbx_description
1 polymer ?
#
loop_
_entity_poly.entity_id
_entity_poly.type
_entity_poly.pdbx_seq_one_letter_code
_entity_poly.pdbx_strand_id
1 'polypeptide(L)'
;MAAAFMSLAVSTATYAGNKARGTVKIRMIETTDVHGRFFPYDFIRQQPVGGSLARVSSYVDSLRTIYGDRLLLMDAGDVLQGQPMVTYYNYVRTDTENIASSVSNYMRYDVHTMGNHDVETGHAVYDKWVKELDCPMLGANITNTATSQPYYKPYVVFNRDGVKIAVIGLITPGVPSWLSETLWSGMHFEDAVESAQKWIDIVKKNERPDIIVGLFHTGIHDYSKTNGNLNDATIEIARRVPGFDVIFYGHDHSVHYEEVKSSDGSTTIIVNPANNAMNVADAEFVVDKKSKKVSVNIVDISQKKVNEAYMKAFASQIDEVKRYVDTEVGSFVSSMTSRDCYFGNSSLVDFIHDVMLSVSHADVSFASPLSFDVTVKAGAATLSDMYKLYSYENELCVVDLTGKEIKSYLENSYERWTNTMTSPDDHLLRLNTGDAGRDKFFGLATPFYNLDSAAGINYIVDVTKPAGQRITITSMADGTPFDELRHYRVAVNSYRAAGGGGLLTNGAGIEKAQLESRIVWRGDHTLRDYIIEYVRAKGNVDVAPHNNWRFVPSEWTDAAAKRDRALLFPNEQ
;
A
#
# COMPACT_ATOMS: atom_id res chain seq x y z
N MET A 1 58.79 3.96 -44.83
CA MET A 1 57.71 4.93 -45.00
C MET A 1 56.68 4.30 -45.91
N ALA A 2 55.57 3.82 -45.36
CA ALA A 2 54.39 3.40 -46.10
C ALA A 2 53.17 3.92 -45.33
N ALA A 3 52.49 4.89 -45.90
CA ALA A 3 51.28 5.51 -45.35
C ALA A 3 50.08 4.66 -45.74
N ALA A 4 49.37 4.15 -44.76
CA ALA A 4 48.12 3.45 -44.94
C ALA A 4 46.97 4.48 -44.95
N PHE A 5 46.28 4.57 -46.07
CA PHE A 5 45.02 5.32 -46.20
C PHE A 5 43.89 4.48 -45.62
N MET A 6 43.25 4.98 -44.55
CA MET A 6 42.02 4.41 -43.98
C MET A 6 40.83 5.11 -44.66
N SER A 7 40.13 4.39 -45.55
CA SER A 7 38.91 4.89 -46.18
C SER A 7 37.73 4.78 -45.19
N LEU A 8 37.17 5.92 -44.76
CA LEU A 8 35.90 5.96 -44.05
C LEU A 8 34.77 5.62 -45.04
N ALA A 9 34.12 4.49 -44.84
CA ALA A 9 32.86 4.18 -45.50
C ALA A 9 31.73 4.93 -44.76
N VAL A 10 31.22 5.99 -45.38
CA VAL A 10 29.99 6.67 -44.94
C VAL A 10 28.82 5.82 -45.40
N SER A 11 28.20 5.07 -44.48
CA SER A 11 26.93 4.41 -44.74
C SER A 11 25.80 5.45 -44.78
N THR A 12 25.34 5.78 -45.97
CA THR A 12 24.11 6.54 -46.19
C THR A 12 22.91 5.65 -45.79
N ALA A 13 22.38 5.86 -44.60
CA ALA A 13 21.07 5.33 -44.24
C ALA A 13 20.02 6.00 -45.14
N THR A 14 19.54 5.27 -46.13
CA THR A 14 18.39 5.66 -46.95
C THR A 14 17.17 5.73 -46.03
N TYR A 15 16.70 6.96 -45.76
CA TYR A 15 15.38 7.20 -45.16
C TYR A 15 14.33 6.57 -46.09
N ALA A 16 13.77 5.43 -45.71
CA ALA A 16 12.62 4.84 -46.36
C ALA A 16 11.46 5.84 -46.28
N GLY A 17 10.99 6.27 -47.44
CA GLY A 17 9.96 7.27 -47.58
C GLY A 17 8.72 6.91 -46.79
N ASN A 18 8.14 7.91 -46.14
CA ASN A 18 6.87 7.91 -45.39
C ASN A 18 5.76 7.26 -46.22
N LYS A 19 5.55 5.93 -46.07
CA LYS A 19 4.29 5.30 -46.45
C LYS A 19 3.19 5.96 -45.63
N ALA A 20 2.12 6.36 -46.29
CA ALA A 20 0.98 6.96 -45.62
C ALA A 20 0.51 6.03 -44.49
N ARG A 21 0.70 6.45 -43.24
CA ARG A 21 0.29 5.73 -42.02
C ARG A 21 -1.21 5.50 -42.09
N GLY A 22 -1.65 4.24 -42.14
CA GLY A 22 -3.05 3.86 -41.94
C GLY A 22 -3.49 4.06 -40.51
N THR A 23 -4.71 3.72 -40.19
CA THR A 23 -5.20 3.69 -38.82
C THR A 23 -4.45 2.62 -38.02
N VAL A 24 -3.84 2.99 -36.90
CA VAL A 24 -3.15 2.09 -35.99
C VAL A 24 -3.92 2.00 -34.67
N LYS A 25 -4.10 0.78 -34.18
CA LYS A 25 -4.70 0.51 -32.88
C LYS A 25 -3.60 0.12 -31.90
N ILE A 26 -3.51 0.85 -30.79
CA ILE A 26 -2.61 0.56 -29.65
C ILE A 26 -3.46 0.12 -28.48
N ARG A 27 -3.09 -0.96 -27.80
CA ARG A 27 -3.72 -1.41 -26.57
C ARG A 27 -2.79 -1.22 -25.40
N MET A 28 -3.30 -0.68 -24.29
CA MET A 28 -2.54 -0.49 -23.06
C MET A 28 -3.31 -1.15 -21.92
N ILE A 29 -2.65 -2.04 -21.21
CA ILE A 29 -3.18 -2.71 -20.02
C ILE A 29 -2.34 -2.28 -18.84
N GLU A 30 -3.01 -1.86 -17.79
CA GLU A 30 -2.35 -1.49 -16.55
C GLU A 30 -2.84 -2.36 -15.41
N THR A 31 -1.86 -2.78 -14.58
CA THR A 31 -2.04 -3.31 -13.23
C THR A 31 -1.46 -2.34 -12.22
N THR A 32 -1.94 -2.38 -11.01
CA THR A 32 -1.43 -1.60 -9.88
C THR A 32 -1.74 -2.31 -8.57
N ASP A 33 -1.00 -2.00 -7.51
CA ASP A 33 -1.28 -2.49 -6.16
C ASP A 33 -1.51 -4.01 -6.13
N VAL A 34 -0.66 -4.73 -6.85
CA VAL A 34 -0.78 -6.19 -6.98
C VAL A 34 -0.51 -6.89 -5.65
N HIS A 35 0.36 -6.29 -4.79
CA HIS A 35 0.65 -6.77 -3.44
C HIS A 35 0.98 -8.27 -3.38
N GLY A 36 1.81 -8.75 -4.31
CA GLY A 36 2.21 -10.15 -4.38
C GLY A 36 1.11 -11.12 -4.81
N ARG A 37 -0.03 -10.65 -5.30
CA ARG A 37 -1.16 -11.46 -5.79
C ARG A 37 -0.85 -12.04 -7.20
N PHE A 38 0.24 -12.79 -7.29
CA PHE A 38 0.70 -13.39 -8.54
C PHE A 38 -0.10 -14.61 -8.94
N PHE A 39 -0.59 -15.37 -7.96
CA PHE A 39 -1.29 -16.64 -8.13
C PHE A 39 -2.73 -16.57 -7.61
N PRO A 40 -3.66 -17.39 -8.13
CA PRO A 40 -5.07 -17.39 -7.70
C PRO A 40 -5.24 -18.10 -6.35
N TYR A 41 -4.38 -17.77 -5.39
CA TYR A 41 -4.34 -18.35 -4.05
C TYR A 41 -3.87 -17.32 -3.03
N ASP A 42 -4.59 -17.19 -1.94
CA ASP A 42 -4.23 -16.38 -0.78
C ASP A 42 -3.41 -17.23 0.20
N PHE A 43 -2.11 -16.95 0.30
CA PHE A 43 -1.20 -17.70 1.17
C PHE A 43 -1.41 -17.40 2.65
N ILE A 44 -2.05 -16.26 3.00
CA ILE A 44 -2.40 -15.92 4.38
C ILE A 44 -3.65 -16.67 4.81
N ARG A 45 -4.71 -16.65 3.99
CA ARG A 45 -5.98 -17.34 4.28
C ARG A 45 -5.99 -18.79 3.82
N GLN A 46 -4.98 -19.21 3.07
CA GLN A 46 -4.81 -20.55 2.50
C GLN A 46 -6.02 -21.01 1.69
N GLN A 47 -6.50 -20.16 0.81
CA GLN A 47 -7.69 -20.43 -0.01
C GLN A 47 -7.58 -19.84 -1.42
N PRO A 48 -8.33 -20.39 -2.40
CA PRO A 48 -8.41 -19.82 -3.73
C PRO A 48 -9.03 -18.40 -3.71
N VAL A 49 -8.55 -17.53 -4.62
CA VAL A 49 -9.06 -16.16 -4.78
C VAL A 49 -9.28 -15.80 -6.26
N GLY A 50 -10.12 -14.79 -6.49
CA GLY A 50 -10.46 -14.32 -7.83
C GLY A 50 -9.33 -13.56 -8.52
N GLY A 51 -8.73 -12.55 -7.87
CA GLY A 51 -7.67 -11.73 -8.43
C GLY A 51 -6.32 -12.43 -8.49
N SER A 52 -5.60 -12.32 -9.62
CA SER A 52 -4.19 -12.75 -9.73
C SER A 52 -3.56 -12.38 -11.07
N LEU A 53 -2.24 -12.20 -11.08
CA LEU A 53 -1.50 -12.02 -12.34
C LEU A 53 -1.58 -13.25 -13.25
N ALA A 54 -1.78 -14.45 -12.72
CA ALA A 54 -2.03 -15.65 -13.53
C ALA A 54 -3.30 -15.54 -14.40
N ARG A 55 -4.33 -14.80 -13.95
CA ARG A 55 -5.53 -14.52 -14.74
C ARG A 55 -5.32 -13.33 -15.68
N VAL A 56 -4.63 -12.28 -15.21
CA VAL A 56 -4.20 -11.15 -16.05
C VAL A 56 -3.38 -11.65 -17.22
N SER A 57 -2.42 -12.58 -16.99
CA SER A 57 -1.60 -13.19 -18.04
C SER A 57 -2.45 -13.84 -19.14
N SER A 58 -3.50 -14.60 -18.76
CA SER A 58 -4.42 -15.20 -19.74
C SER A 58 -5.17 -14.14 -20.58
N TYR A 59 -5.61 -13.06 -19.92
CA TYR A 59 -6.26 -11.94 -20.60
C TYR A 59 -5.32 -11.23 -21.57
N VAL A 60 -4.14 -10.87 -21.11
CA VAL A 60 -3.09 -10.20 -21.89
C VAL A 60 -2.65 -11.05 -23.09
N ASP A 61 -2.44 -12.37 -22.89
CA ASP A 61 -2.07 -13.26 -23.98
C ASP A 61 -3.14 -13.34 -25.07
N SER A 62 -4.43 -13.32 -24.69
CA SER A 62 -5.53 -13.25 -25.66
C SER A 62 -5.50 -11.96 -26.49
N LEU A 63 -5.18 -10.83 -25.87
CA LEU A 63 -5.05 -9.55 -26.55
C LEU A 63 -3.78 -9.48 -27.42
N ARG A 64 -2.67 -10.08 -26.99
CA ARG A 64 -1.43 -10.16 -27.78
C ARG A 64 -1.62 -10.89 -29.09
N THR A 65 -2.55 -11.87 -29.19
CA THR A 65 -2.87 -12.51 -30.46
C THR A 65 -3.49 -11.55 -31.48
N ILE A 66 -4.12 -10.46 -31.01
CA ILE A 66 -4.80 -9.46 -31.84
C ILE A 66 -3.89 -8.26 -32.13
N TYR A 67 -3.20 -7.77 -31.10
CA TYR A 67 -2.44 -6.52 -31.16
C TYR A 67 -0.94 -6.73 -31.41
N GLY A 68 -0.39 -7.92 -31.10
CA GLY A 68 1.05 -8.18 -31.17
C GLY A 68 1.82 -7.16 -30.32
N ASP A 69 2.88 -6.58 -30.90
CA ASP A 69 3.72 -5.57 -30.23
C ASP A 69 3.02 -4.21 -30.02
N ARG A 70 1.79 -4.03 -30.52
CA ARG A 70 0.97 -2.86 -30.27
C ARG A 70 0.24 -2.90 -28.93
N LEU A 71 0.42 -3.96 -28.16
CA LEU A 71 0.00 -4.03 -26.77
C LEU A 71 1.15 -3.62 -25.87
N LEU A 72 0.91 -2.70 -24.94
CA LEU A 72 1.79 -2.37 -23.81
C LEU A 72 1.15 -2.90 -22.52
N LEU A 73 1.93 -3.61 -21.71
CA LEU A 73 1.57 -4.05 -20.37
C LEU A 73 2.39 -3.25 -19.37
N MET A 74 1.72 -2.55 -18.44
CA MET A 74 2.31 -1.58 -17.54
C MET A 74 1.88 -1.87 -16.11
N ASP A 75 2.71 -1.48 -15.13
CA ASP A 75 2.38 -1.59 -13.71
C ASP A 75 2.67 -0.29 -12.98
N ALA A 76 1.72 0.18 -12.19
CA ALA A 76 1.80 1.45 -11.48
C ALA A 76 2.31 1.30 -10.02
N GLY A 77 2.95 0.20 -9.66
CA GLY A 77 3.64 0.03 -8.36
C GLY A 77 2.86 -0.75 -7.31
N ASP A 78 3.48 -0.87 -6.13
CA ASP A 78 3.05 -1.68 -4.98
C ASP A 78 2.94 -3.17 -5.31
N VAL A 79 4.06 -3.73 -5.74
CA VAL A 79 4.23 -5.14 -6.11
C VAL A 79 4.85 -5.96 -4.98
N LEU A 80 5.83 -5.39 -4.25
CA LEU A 80 6.77 -6.11 -3.39
C LEU A 80 6.28 -6.39 -1.96
N GLN A 81 5.09 -5.93 -1.58
CA GLN A 81 4.54 -6.09 -0.23
C GLN A 81 3.16 -6.74 -0.30
N GLY A 82 2.75 -7.50 0.73
CA GLY A 82 1.39 -8.00 0.92
C GLY A 82 1.31 -9.51 1.13
N GLN A 83 1.44 -10.32 0.08
CA GLN A 83 1.38 -11.77 0.22
C GLN A 83 2.70 -12.38 0.73
N PRO A 84 2.66 -13.48 1.51
CA PRO A 84 3.86 -14.22 1.91
C PRO A 84 4.78 -14.61 0.76
N MET A 85 4.26 -14.70 -0.45
CA MET A 85 5.02 -14.99 -1.66
C MET A 85 6.14 -13.95 -1.87
N VAL A 86 5.84 -12.66 -1.77
CA VAL A 86 6.85 -11.61 -1.93
C VAL A 86 7.77 -11.53 -0.71
N THR A 87 7.23 -11.59 0.51
CA THR A 87 8.04 -11.57 1.75
C THR A 87 9.08 -12.69 1.76
N TYR A 88 8.69 -13.89 1.35
CA TYR A 88 9.59 -15.04 1.30
C TYR A 88 10.78 -14.80 0.35
N TYR A 89 10.55 -14.30 -0.85
CA TYR A 89 11.60 -14.02 -1.83
C TYR A 89 12.35 -12.70 -1.56
N ASN A 90 11.75 -11.79 -0.83
CA ASN A 90 12.41 -10.56 -0.41
C ASN A 90 13.41 -10.80 0.73
N TYR A 91 13.10 -11.66 1.72
CA TYR A 91 13.84 -11.71 2.98
C TYR A 91 14.33 -13.10 3.38
N VAL A 92 13.74 -14.19 2.86
CA VAL A 92 14.11 -15.56 3.21
C VAL A 92 14.91 -16.24 2.10
N ARG A 93 14.40 -16.20 0.87
CA ARG A 93 15.03 -16.83 -0.30
C ARG A 93 15.75 -15.78 -1.17
N THR A 94 16.68 -15.06 -0.58
CA THR A 94 17.38 -13.92 -1.21
C THR A 94 18.46 -14.34 -2.22
N ASP A 95 18.85 -15.62 -2.22
CA ASP A 95 19.88 -16.22 -3.08
C ASP A 95 19.41 -16.55 -4.51
N THR A 96 18.11 -16.36 -4.80
CA THR A 96 17.51 -16.58 -6.13
C THR A 96 17.04 -15.26 -6.74
N GLU A 97 16.62 -15.30 -8.02
CA GLU A 97 15.92 -14.18 -8.64
C GLU A 97 14.67 -13.80 -7.82
N ASN A 98 14.39 -12.50 -7.68
CA ASN A 98 13.20 -12.02 -6.99
C ASN A 98 11.95 -12.48 -7.75
N ILE A 99 10.97 -13.05 -7.05
CA ILE A 99 9.76 -13.58 -7.68
C ILE A 99 8.98 -12.52 -8.47
N ALA A 100 9.00 -11.26 -8.00
CA ALA A 100 8.33 -10.17 -8.71
C ALA A 100 9.01 -9.86 -10.05
N SER A 101 10.36 -9.90 -10.12
CA SER A 101 11.11 -9.77 -11.39
C SER A 101 10.77 -10.93 -12.32
N SER A 102 10.87 -12.17 -11.81
CA SER A 102 10.59 -13.38 -12.59
C SER A 102 9.19 -13.37 -13.20
N VAL A 103 8.18 -12.94 -12.42
CA VAL A 103 6.79 -12.82 -12.89
C VAL A 103 6.64 -11.71 -13.92
N SER A 104 7.21 -10.53 -13.66
CA SER A 104 7.15 -9.38 -14.58
C SER A 104 7.81 -9.71 -15.92
N ASN A 105 8.99 -10.33 -15.89
CA ASN A 105 9.75 -10.73 -17.08
C ASN A 105 9.00 -11.84 -17.87
N TYR A 106 8.44 -12.84 -17.17
CA TYR A 106 7.62 -13.88 -17.79
C TYR A 106 6.40 -13.29 -18.52
N MET A 107 5.70 -12.34 -17.88
CA MET A 107 4.55 -11.66 -18.46
C MET A 107 4.93 -10.61 -19.49
N ARG A 108 6.23 -10.29 -19.62
CA ARG A 108 6.77 -9.26 -20.53
C ARG A 108 6.11 -7.91 -20.30
N TYR A 109 6.22 -7.41 -19.04
CA TYR A 109 5.86 -6.02 -18.75
C TYR A 109 6.76 -5.08 -19.55
N ASP A 110 6.20 -4.01 -20.09
CA ASP A 110 6.92 -3.00 -20.87
C ASP A 110 7.52 -1.92 -19.97
N VAL A 111 6.89 -1.63 -18.81
CA VAL A 111 7.33 -0.59 -17.88
C VAL A 111 6.68 -0.75 -16.51
N HIS A 112 7.40 -0.38 -15.46
CA HIS A 112 6.92 -0.25 -14.07
C HIS A 112 7.11 1.17 -13.56
N THR A 113 6.28 1.59 -12.61
CA THR A 113 6.50 2.74 -11.74
C THR A 113 6.67 2.26 -10.30
N MET A 114 7.53 2.92 -9.51
CA MET A 114 7.77 2.60 -8.11
C MET A 114 6.56 2.97 -7.26
N GLY A 115 6.14 2.08 -6.35
CA GLY A 115 5.13 2.33 -5.33
C GLY A 115 5.76 2.57 -3.94
N ASN A 116 4.98 3.10 -3.00
CA ASN A 116 5.49 3.35 -1.64
C ASN A 116 5.76 2.07 -0.85
N HIS A 117 4.98 1.02 -1.04
CA HIS A 117 5.23 -0.29 -0.45
C HIS A 117 6.38 -1.05 -1.12
N ASP A 118 6.76 -0.68 -2.35
CA ASP A 118 8.00 -1.18 -2.94
C ASP A 118 9.21 -0.55 -2.23
N VAL A 119 9.18 0.78 -1.99
CA VAL A 119 10.21 1.50 -1.22
C VAL A 119 10.31 1.00 0.23
N GLU A 120 9.18 0.62 0.84
CA GLU A 120 9.10 0.07 2.21
C GLU A 120 10.00 -1.16 2.40
N THR A 121 10.26 -1.93 1.35
CA THR A 121 11.10 -3.14 1.42
C THR A 121 12.60 -2.84 1.62
N GLY A 122 13.02 -1.60 1.42
CA GLY A 122 14.41 -1.16 1.57
C GLY A 122 15.30 -1.51 0.37
N HIS A 123 16.46 -0.85 0.30
CA HIS A 123 17.41 -0.94 -0.81
C HIS A 123 17.84 -2.37 -1.17
N ALA A 124 18.04 -3.22 -0.18
CA ALA A 124 18.46 -4.60 -0.44
C ALA A 124 17.46 -5.39 -1.30
N VAL A 125 16.18 -5.03 -1.25
CA VAL A 125 15.10 -5.70 -1.97
C VAL A 125 14.77 -4.98 -3.28
N TYR A 126 14.35 -3.70 -3.20
CA TYR A 126 13.90 -3.03 -4.42
C TYR A 126 15.02 -2.73 -5.41
N ASP A 127 16.27 -2.48 -4.99
CA ASP A 127 17.39 -2.32 -5.93
C ASP A 127 17.68 -3.62 -6.68
N LYS A 128 17.59 -4.77 -5.98
CA LYS A 128 17.68 -6.09 -6.60
C LYS A 128 16.56 -6.31 -7.60
N TRP A 129 15.31 -6.06 -7.19
CA TRP A 129 14.13 -6.18 -8.07
C TRP A 129 14.28 -5.35 -9.34
N VAL A 130 14.59 -4.05 -9.21
CA VAL A 130 14.77 -3.14 -10.36
C VAL A 130 15.90 -3.60 -11.28
N LYS A 131 17.00 -4.11 -10.72
CA LYS A 131 18.13 -4.64 -11.49
C LYS A 131 17.77 -5.90 -12.30
N GLU A 132 16.87 -6.73 -11.78
CA GLU A 132 16.46 -7.99 -12.39
C GLU A 132 15.29 -7.83 -13.37
N LEU A 133 14.64 -6.68 -13.45
CA LEU A 133 13.58 -6.38 -14.42
C LEU A 133 14.16 -6.23 -15.84
N ASP A 134 13.49 -6.85 -16.83
CA ASP A 134 13.79 -6.69 -18.26
C ASP A 134 13.23 -5.36 -18.83
N CYS A 135 12.45 -4.62 -18.07
CA CYS A 135 11.84 -3.36 -18.48
C CYS A 135 12.25 -2.19 -17.54
N PRO A 136 12.09 -0.93 -17.97
CA PRO A 136 12.46 0.22 -17.17
C PRO A 136 11.55 0.42 -15.97
N MET A 137 12.15 0.84 -14.83
CA MET A 137 11.49 1.44 -13.68
C MET A 137 11.40 2.94 -13.87
N LEU A 138 10.23 3.54 -13.61
CA LEU A 138 9.99 4.98 -13.70
C LEU A 138 9.81 5.61 -12.31
N GLY A 139 10.20 6.90 -12.24
CA GLY A 139 10.05 7.72 -11.05
C GLY A 139 10.46 9.17 -11.33
N ALA A 140 9.60 9.91 -12.05
CA ALA A 140 9.91 11.25 -12.57
C ALA A 140 10.10 12.31 -11.46
N ASN A 141 9.48 12.11 -10.30
CA ASN A 141 9.62 12.96 -9.12
C ASN A 141 10.56 12.39 -8.05
N ILE A 142 11.33 11.36 -8.37
CA ILE A 142 12.39 10.86 -7.49
C ILE A 142 13.73 11.37 -8.00
N THR A 143 14.40 12.19 -7.21
CA THR A 143 15.74 12.70 -7.51
C THR A 143 16.78 12.16 -6.55
N ASN A 144 18.00 11.99 -7.04
CA ASN A 144 19.15 11.57 -6.23
C ASN A 144 19.65 12.77 -5.42
N THR A 145 19.74 12.64 -4.09
CA THR A 145 20.12 13.72 -3.18
C THR A 145 21.55 14.25 -3.42
N ALA A 146 22.46 13.40 -3.91
CA ALA A 146 23.86 13.79 -4.15
C ALA A 146 24.06 14.53 -5.48
N THR A 147 23.25 14.19 -6.51
CA THR A 147 23.44 14.68 -7.89
C THR A 147 22.34 15.60 -8.38
N SER A 148 21.19 15.62 -7.72
CA SER A 148 19.96 16.29 -8.16
C SER A 148 19.48 15.83 -9.55
N GLN A 149 19.95 14.67 -10.00
CA GLN A 149 19.47 14.03 -11.24
C GLN A 149 18.34 13.05 -10.93
N PRO A 150 17.50 12.67 -11.91
CA PRO A 150 16.50 11.64 -11.71
C PRO A 150 17.12 10.37 -11.14
N TYR A 151 16.50 9.79 -10.09
CA TYR A 151 16.95 8.55 -9.48
C TYR A 151 16.60 7.34 -10.37
N TYR A 152 15.37 7.30 -10.86
CA TYR A 152 14.91 6.39 -11.90
C TYR A 152 14.67 7.15 -13.20
N LYS A 153 14.38 6.44 -14.30
CA LYS A 153 13.98 7.10 -15.55
C LYS A 153 12.69 7.88 -15.32
N PRO A 154 12.62 9.16 -15.73
CA PRO A 154 11.40 9.92 -15.57
C PRO A 154 10.30 9.50 -16.55
N TYR A 155 10.68 9.03 -17.73
CA TYR A 155 9.78 8.56 -18.78
C TYR A 155 10.46 7.55 -19.70
N VAL A 156 9.64 6.86 -20.46
CA VAL A 156 10.07 5.98 -21.56
C VAL A 156 9.25 6.29 -22.81
N VAL A 157 9.85 6.06 -23.99
CA VAL A 157 9.17 6.25 -25.28
C VAL A 157 9.17 4.94 -26.05
N PHE A 158 7.99 4.49 -26.44
CA PHE A 158 7.79 3.35 -27.31
C PHE A 158 7.43 3.79 -28.74
N ASN A 159 7.85 3.04 -29.74
CA ASN A 159 7.39 3.18 -31.12
C ASN A 159 6.69 1.88 -31.53
N ARG A 160 5.39 1.97 -31.80
CA ARG A 160 4.58 0.83 -32.22
C ARG A 160 3.89 1.15 -33.55
N ASP A 161 4.30 0.48 -34.59
CA ASP A 161 3.80 0.73 -35.98
C ASP A 161 3.85 2.21 -36.39
N GLY A 162 4.91 2.93 -35.94
CA GLY A 162 5.10 4.36 -36.21
C GLY A 162 4.28 5.28 -35.32
N VAL A 163 3.52 4.78 -34.33
CA VAL A 163 2.93 5.57 -33.24
C VAL A 163 3.96 5.72 -32.13
N LYS A 164 4.32 6.96 -31.81
CA LYS A 164 5.23 7.28 -30.71
C LYS A 164 4.43 7.50 -29.44
N ILE A 165 4.71 6.73 -28.40
CA ILE A 165 4.00 6.70 -27.12
C ILE A 165 4.99 7.06 -26.03
N ALA A 166 4.70 8.10 -25.26
CA ALA A 166 5.48 8.45 -24.08
C ALA A 166 4.71 8.05 -22.81
N VAL A 167 5.39 7.38 -21.88
CA VAL A 167 4.89 7.02 -20.56
C VAL A 167 5.73 7.74 -19.52
N ILE A 168 5.10 8.57 -18.67
CA ILE A 168 5.73 9.31 -17.57
C ILE A 168 5.31 8.63 -16.27
N GLY A 169 6.25 8.26 -15.39
CA GLY A 169 5.95 7.60 -14.10
C GLY A 169 6.13 8.57 -12.93
N LEU A 170 5.21 8.55 -11.96
CA LEU A 170 5.29 9.33 -10.72
C LEU A 170 4.92 8.48 -9.52
N ILE A 171 5.53 8.78 -8.36
CA ILE A 171 5.17 8.22 -7.07
C ILE A 171 4.61 9.30 -6.14
N THR A 172 3.84 8.89 -5.14
CA THR A 172 3.39 9.78 -4.07
C THR A 172 4.55 10.47 -3.37
N PRO A 173 4.53 11.79 -3.18
CA PRO A 173 5.50 12.50 -2.34
C PRO A 173 5.35 12.17 -0.84
N GLY A 174 4.37 11.38 -0.46
CA GLY A 174 4.07 10.98 0.91
C GLY A 174 5.08 10.03 1.56
N VAL A 175 5.93 9.35 0.77
CA VAL A 175 6.90 8.36 1.26
C VAL A 175 7.66 8.79 2.53
N PRO A 176 8.26 10.00 2.61
CA PRO A 176 8.96 10.44 3.83
C PRO A 176 8.05 10.64 5.05
N SER A 177 6.74 10.61 4.85
CA SER A 177 5.77 10.72 5.94
C SER A 177 5.43 9.39 6.58
N TRP A 178 5.70 8.30 5.90
CA TRP A 178 5.26 6.97 6.29
C TRP A 178 6.42 6.03 6.58
N LEU A 179 7.59 6.28 5.96
CA LEU A 179 8.73 5.38 5.98
C LEU A 179 9.97 6.02 6.61
N SER A 180 10.76 5.21 7.30
CA SER A 180 12.08 5.61 7.82
C SER A 180 13.01 6.01 6.68
N GLU A 181 13.81 7.07 6.88
CA GLU A 181 14.77 7.58 5.90
C GLU A 181 15.78 6.52 5.44
N THR A 182 16.09 5.55 6.28
CA THR A 182 17.00 4.44 5.93
C THR A 182 16.50 3.62 4.75
N LEU A 183 15.18 3.52 4.56
CA LEU A 183 14.56 2.73 3.49
C LEU A 183 14.64 3.43 2.12
N TRP A 184 14.70 4.76 2.10
CA TRP A 184 14.76 5.58 0.89
C TRP A 184 15.97 6.50 0.83
N SER A 185 17.04 6.14 1.54
CA SER A 185 18.27 6.95 1.60
C SER A 185 18.80 7.25 0.19
N GLY A 186 19.29 8.47 -0.03
CA GLY A 186 19.74 8.92 -1.36
C GLY A 186 18.62 9.34 -2.32
N MET A 187 17.35 9.22 -1.95
CA MET A 187 16.20 9.71 -2.72
C MET A 187 15.68 11.02 -2.13
N HIS A 188 15.13 11.86 -2.99
CA HIS A 188 14.32 13.02 -2.63
C HIS A 188 13.06 13.00 -3.47
N PHE A 189 11.90 13.21 -2.86
CA PHE A 189 10.59 13.17 -3.50
C PHE A 189 10.11 14.60 -3.76
N GLU A 190 10.11 15.00 -5.04
CA GLU A 190 9.66 16.31 -5.51
C GLU A 190 8.11 16.37 -5.55
N ASP A 191 7.55 17.59 -5.63
CA ASP A 191 6.12 17.79 -5.87
C ASP A 191 5.69 17.08 -7.16
N ALA A 192 4.62 16.28 -7.08
CA ALA A 192 4.17 15.46 -8.19
C ALA A 192 3.55 16.30 -9.34
N VAL A 193 2.88 17.43 -9.01
CA VAL A 193 2.26 18.31 -10.01
C VAL A 193 3.34 19.09 -10.78
N GLU A 194 4.32 19.63 -10.06
CA GLU A 194 5.44 20.37 -10.68
C GLU A 194 6.30 19.43 -11.53
N SER A 195 6.58 18.22 -11.03
CA SER A 195 7.31 17.20 -11.78
C SER A 195 6.55 16.73 -13.02
N ALA A 196 5.24 16.52 -12.92
CA ALA A 196 4.40 16.20 -14.09
C ALA A 196 4.48 17.30 -15.17
N GLN A 197 4.37 18.58 -14.78
CA GLN A 197 4.48 19.71 -15.71
C GLN A 197 5.86 19.77 -16.35
N LYS A 198 6.92 19.68 -15.56
CA LYS A 198 8.33 19.67 -16.04
C LYS A 198 8.54 18.58 -17.10
N TRP A 199 8.13 17.36 -16.80
CA TRP A 199 8.45 16.24 -17.67
C TRP A 199 7.54 16.15 -18.90
N ILE A 200 6.28 16.57 -18.83
CA ILE A 200 5.42 16.63 -20.01
C ILE A 200 5.92 17.66 -21.02
N ASP A 201 6.45 18.81 -20.55
CA ASP A 201 7.02 19.84 -21.41
C ASP A 201 8.31 19.34 -22.10
N ILE A 202 9.16 18.64 -21.37
CA ILE A 202 10.38 18.01 -21.90
C ILE A 202 10.00 16.97 -22.96
N VAL A 203 9.05 16.09 -22.67
CA VAL A 203 8.58 15.03 -23.56
C VAL A 203 7.98 15.62 -24.85
N LYS A 204 7.08 16.61 -24.73
CA LYS A 204 6.49 17.29 -25.89
C LYS A 204 7.55 17.93 -26.77
N LYS A 205 8.54 18.62 -26.18
CA LYS A 205 9.60 19.33 -26.89
C LYS A 205 10.58 18.38 -27.58
N ASN A 206 11.05 17.36 -26.86
CA ASN A 206 12.15 16.51 -27.32
C ASN A 206 11.67 15.33 -28.14
N GLU A 207 10.55 14.70 -27.73
CA GLU A 207 10.09 13.44 -28.29
C GLU A 207 8.97 13.61 -29.32
N ARG A 208 8.11 14.62 -29.16
CA ARG A 208 6.94 14.88 -30.02
C ARG A 208 6.08 13.61 -30.18
N PRO A 209 5.60 13.01 -29.09
CA PRO A 209 4.85 11.76 -29.16
C PRO A 209 3.44 11.98 -29.72
N ASP A 210 2.85 10.90 -30.25
CA ASP A 210 1.45 10.85 -30.68
C ASP A 210 0.51 10.66 -29.47
N ILE A 211 0.99 9.90 -28.46
CA ILE A 211 0.26 9.57 -27.22
C ILE A 211 1.15 9.89 -26.03
N ILE A 212 0.59 10.54 -25.02
CA ILE A 212 1.24 10.75 -23.71
C ILE A 212 0.33 10.18 -22.63
N VAL A 213 0.87 9.24 -21.84
CA VAL A 213 0.16 8.67 -20.70
C VAL A 213 0.97 8.87 -19.41
N GLY A 214 0.26 9.03 -18.30
CA GLY A 214 0.79 8.93 -16.95
C GLY A 214 0.67 7.50 -16.45
N LEU A 215 1.66 7.04 -15.69
CA LEU A 215 1.65 5.78 -14.94
C LEU A 215 2.04 6.12 -13.51
N PHE A 216 1.03 6.40 -12.66
CA PHE A 216 1.24 7.08 -11.41
C PHE A 216 0.91 6.20 -10.22
N HIS A 217 1.79 6.19 -9.23
CA HIS A 217 1.50 5.64 -7.90
C HIS A 217 1.22 6.78 -6.92
N THR A 218 0.11 7.47 -7.11
CA THR A 218 -0.42 8.53 -6.23
C THR A 218 -1.94 8.54 -6.37
N GLY A 219 -2.64 8.55 -5.25
CA GLY A 219 -4.11 8.46 -5.20
C GLY A 219 -4.80 9.74 -5.68
N ILE A 220 -6.12 9.74 -5.57
CA ILE A 220 -6.95 10.82 -6.13
C ILE A 220 -7.24 11.94 -5.11
N HIS A 221 -7.40 11.63 -3.81
CA HIS A 221 -8.02 12.52 -2.84
C HIS A 221 -7.42 12.50 -1.42
N ASP A 222 -6.13 12.51 -1.24
CA ASP A 222 -5.59 12.86 0.07
C ASP A 222 -5.05 14.29 0.04
N TYR A 223 -5.77 15.24 0.66
CA TYR A 223 -5.31 16.61 0.82
C TYR A 223 -4.23 16.76 1.90
N SER A 224 -3.79 15.67 2.53
CA SER A 224 -2.63 15.69 3.40
C SER A 224 -1.36 16.04 2.62
N LYS A 225 -0.42 16.67 3.31
CA LYS A 225 0.82 17.16 2.69
C LYS A 225 2.05 16.62 3.41
N THR A 226 3.03 16.25 2.61
CA THR A 226 4.37 15.94 3.08
C THR A 226 5.33 17.02 2.54
N ASN A 227 6.02 17.72 3.43
CA ASN A 227 6.93 18.83 3.08
C ASN A 227 6.28 19.89 2.18
N GLY A 228 4.96 20.12 2.34
CA GLY A 228 4.18 21.06 1.54
C GLY A 228 3.55 20.47 0.27
N ASN A 229 3.98 19.29 -0.18
CA ASN A 229 3.50 18.60 -1.37
C ASN A 229 2.26 17.75 -1.05
N LEU A 230 1.27 17.69 -1.95
CA LEU A 230 0.11 16.81 -1.83
C LEU A 230 0.58 15.35 -1.88
N ASN A 231 0.11 14.53 -0.93
CA ASN A 231 0.39 13.09 -0.93
C ASN A 231 -0.32 12.39 -2.09
N ASP A 232 -1.59 12.77 -2.35
CA ASP A 232 -2.35 12.30 -3.50
C ASP A 232 -2.59 13.45 -4.48
N ALA A 233 -2.06 13.32 -5.69
CA ALA A 233 -2.00 14.42 -6.64
C ALA A 233 -2.64 14.11 -8.00
N THR A 234 -3.16 12.91 -8.26
CA THR A 234 -3.63 12.50 -9.60
C THR A 234 -4.67 13.44 -10.17
N ILE A 235 -5.70 13.82 -9.38
CA ILE A 235 -6.74 14.74 -9.87
C ILE A 235 -6.19 16.15 -10.12
N GLU A 236 -5.27 16.64 -9.28
CA GLU A 236 -4.65 17.96 -9.45
C GLU A 236 -3.72 17.99 -10.67
N ILE A 237 -3.00 16.90 -10.93
CA ILE A 237 -2.20 16.76 -12.16
C ILE A 237 -3.13 16.81 -13.39
N ALA A 238 -4.20 16.02 -13.41
CA ALA A 238 -5.15 16.00 -14.53
C ALA A 238 -5.78 17.38 -14.80
N ARG A 239 -6.07 18.14 -13.74
CA ARG A 239 -6.64 19.50 -13.84
C ARG A 239 -5.64 20.55 -14.29
N ARG A 240 -4.41 20.51 -13.77
CA ARG A 240 -3.44 21.59 -13.89
C ARG A 240 -2.41 21.39 -14.98
N VAL A 241 -2.15 20.14 -15.38
CA VAL A 241 -1.08 19.75 -16.32
C VAL A 241 -1.69 19.20 -17.62
N PRO A 242 -1.96 20.06 -18.62
CA PRO A 242 -2.60 19.61 -19.84
C PRO A 242 -1.67 18.80 -20.74
N GLY A 243 -2.24 17.78 -21.39
CA GLY A 243 -1.57 17.02 -22.44
C GLY A 243 -1.36 15.55 -22.15
N PHE A 244 -1.77 15.03 -21.00
CA PHE A 244 -1.98 13.60 -20.81
C PHE A 244 -3.27 13.18 -21.53
N ASP A 245 -3.20 12.07 -22.25
CA ASP A 245 -4.38 11.44 -22.86
C ASP A 245 -5.12 10.57 -21.82
N VAL A 246 -4.35 9.76 -21.09
CA VAL A 246 -4.82 8.92 -20.01
C VAL A 246 -3.78 8.95 -18.88
N ILE A 247 -4.23 9.01 -17.65
CA ILE A 247 -3.44 8.74 -16.45
C ILE A 247 -3.96 7.43 -15.85
N PHE A 248 -3.15 6.39 -15.93
CA PHE A 248 -3.30 5.15 -15.19
C PHE A 248 -2.71 5.36 -13.81
N TYR A 249 -3.44 5.00 -12.74
CA TYR A 249 -2.94 5.27 -11.39
C TYR A 249 -3.37 4.22 -10.36
N GLY A 250 -2.66 4.18 -9.23
CA GLY A 250 -2.90 3.30 -8.10
C GLY A 250 -2.89 4.02 -6.76
N HIS A 251 -2.44 3.31 -5.72
CA HIS A 251 -2.23 3.76 -4.34
C HIS A 251 -3.47 3.77 -3.44
N ASP A 252 -4.62 4.25 -3.89
CA ASP A 252 -5.82 4.37 -3.06
C ASP A 252 -6.75 3.13 -3.09
N HIS A 253 -6.35 2.07 -3.81
CA HIS A 253 -7.03 0.78 -3.91
C HIS A 253 -8.51 0.86 -4.32
N SER A 254 -8.90 1.89 -5.05
CA SER A 254 -10.30 2.18 -5.38
C SER A 254 -10.55 2.06 -6.88
N VAL A 255 -11.59 1.34 -7.28
CA VAL A 255 -12.05 1.34 -8.67
C VAL A 255 -12.54 2.74 -9.03
N HIS A 256 -11.87 3.39 -10.00
CA HIS A 256 -12.25 4.75 -10.39
C HIS A 256 -12.01 5.01 -11.87
N TYR A 257 -12.93 5.79 -12.47
CA TYR A 257 -12.85 6.33 -13.82
C TYR A 257 -13.45 7.73 -13.85
N GLU A 258 -12.72 8.70 -14.36
CA GLU A 258 -13.22 10.07 -14.54
C GLU A 258 -12.60 10.72 -15.77
N GLU A 259 -13.41 11.53 -16.50
CA GLU A 259 -12.94 12.44 -17.53
C GLU A 259 -12.76 13.84 -16.94
N VAL A 260 -11.52 14.26 -16.76
CA VAL A 260 -11.16 15.51 -16.11
C VAL A 260 -10.87 16.60 -17.14
N LYS A 261 -11.44 17.79 -16.97
CA LYS A 261 -11.09 18.96 -17.78
C LYS A 261 -9.81 19.59 -17.25
N SER A 262 -8.80 19.64 -18.12
CA SER A 262 -7.54 20.33 -17.87
C SER A 262 -7.66 21.85 -18.02
N SER A 263 -6.67 22.57 -17.53
CA SER A 263 -6.63 24.05 -17.53
C SER A 263 -6.71 24.69 -18.90
N ASP A 264 -6.33 23.99 -19.97
CA ASP A 264 -6.42 24.44 -21.36
C ASP A 264 -7.74 24.04 -22.06
N GLY A 265 -8.67 23.39 -21.34
CA GLY A 265 -9.95 22.88 -21.84
C GLY A 265 -9.88 21.51 -22.50
N SER A 266 -8.69 20.89 -22.64
CA SER A 266 -8.55 19.51 -23.06
C SER A 266 -9.12 18.54 -22.01
N THR A 267 -9.29 17.28 -22.38
CA THR A 267 -9.77 16.23 -21.46
C THR A 267 -8.67 15.22 -21.22
N THR A 268 -8.40 14.92 -19.95
CA THR A 268 -7.54 13.83 -19.50
C THR A 268 -8.43 12.77 -18.85
N ILE A 269 -8.30 11.51 -19.27
CA ILE A 269 -8.97 10.39 -18.59
C ILE A 269 -8.09 9.93 -17.45
N ILE A 270 -8.65 9.76 -16.24
CA ILE A 270 -7.96 9.13 -15.13
C ILE A 270 -8.65 7.80 -14.81
N VAL A 271 -7.87 6.75 -14.55
CA VAL A 271 -8.40 5.40 -14.31
C VAL A 271 -7.56 4.65 -13.30
N ASN A 272 -8.23 3.97 -12.36
CA ASN A 272 -7.64 3.08 -11.37
C ASN A 272 -8.44 1.77 -11.31
N PRO A 273 -7.83 0.60 -11.54
CA PRO A 273 -8.50 -0.70 -11.46
C PRO A 273 -8.60 -1.26 -10.05
N ALA A 274 -8.21 -0.53 -9.02
CA ALA A 274 -8.01 -0.97 -7.64
C ALA A 274 -6.82 -1.94 -7.48
N ASN A 275 -6.90 -2.89 -6.57
CA ASN A 275 -5.76 -3.68 -6.10
C ASN A 275 -5.92 -5.19 -6.31
N ASN A 276 -4.88 -5.96 -5.88
CA ASN A 276 -4.87 -7.43 -5.84
C ASN A 276 -5.14 -8.10 -7.20
N ALA A 277 -4.88 -7.40 -8.31
CA ALA A 277 -5.15 -7.88 -9.67
C ALA A 277 -6.59 -8.43 -9.84
N MET A 278 -7.56 -7.80 -9.14
CA MET A 278 -8.99 -8.11 -9.31
C MET A 278 -9.51 -7.58 -10.63
N ASN A 279 -9.01 -6.42 -11.04
CA ASN A 279 -9.31 -5.77 -12.31
C ASN A 279 -8.01 -5.34 -12.99
N VAL A 280 -8.14 -4.91 -14.25
CA VAL A 280 -7.11 -4.16 -14.99
C VAL A 280 -7.75 -2.94 -15.63
N ALA A 281 -6.99 -1.85 -15.78
CA ALA A 281 -7.39 -0.78 -16.67
C ALA A 281 -6.95 -1.15 -18.09
N ASP A 282 -7.86 -0.96 -19.04
CA ASP A 282 -7.72 -1.40 -20.42
C ASP A 282 -8.09 -0.27 -21.38
N ALA A 283 -7.10 0.32 -22.04
CA ALA A 283 -7.26 1.42 -22.98
C ALA A 283 -6.95 1.00 -24.41
N GLU A 284 -7.86 1.31 -25.35
CA GLU A 284 -7.60 1.20 -26.79
C GLU A 284 -7.49 2.60 -27.41
N PHE A 285 -6.33 2.90 -27.96
CA PHE A 285 -6.10 4.07 -28.80
C PHE A 285 -6.24 3.72 -30.28
N VAL A 286 -7.02 4.54 -30.98
CA VAL A 286 -7.14 4.48 -32.43
C VAL A 286 -6.52 5.75 -33.01
N VAL A 287 -5.35 5.62 -33.64
CA VAL A 287 -4.55 6.74 -34.11
C VAL A 287 -4.45 6.72 -35.63
N ASP A 288 -4.80 7.82 -36.26
CA ASP A 288 -4.54 8.08 -37.68
C ASP A 288 -3.73 9.38 -37.87
N LYS A 289 -3.56 9.83 -39.10
CA LYS A 289 -2.82 11.07 -39.42
C LYS A 289 -3.46 12.36 -38.88
N LYS A 290 -4.75 12.35 -38.61
CA LYS A 290 -5.55 13.56 -38.34
C LYS A 290 -6.21 13.51 -36.98
N SER A 291 -6.37 12.32 -36.41
CA SER A 291 -7.14 12.13 -35.19
C SER A 291 -6.53 11.04 -34.29
N LYS A 292 -6.81 11.21 -33.01
CA LYS A 292 -6.56 10.23 -31.95
C LYS A 292 -7.85 10.09 -31.15
N LYS A 293 -8.29 8.86 -30.94
CA LYS A 293 -9.41 8.51 -30.06
C LYS A 293 -8.95 7.48 -29.08
N VAL A 294 -9.42 7.57 -27.86
CA VAL A 294 -9.18 6.59 -26.81
C VAL A 294 -10.50 6.14 -26.19
N SER A 295 -10.58 4.85 -25.87
CA SER A 295 -11.61 4.27 -25.02
C SER A 295 -10.96 3.53 -23.89
N VAL A 296 -11.43 3.72 -22.68
CA VAL A 296 -10.87 3.12 -21.46
C VAL A 296 -11.97 2.35 -20.74
N ASN A 297 -11.65 1.15 -20.27
CA ASN A 297 -12.53 0.29 -19.49
C ASN A 297 -11.78 -0.25 -18.27
N ILE A 298 -12.49 -0.54 -17.20
CA ILE A 298 -12.01 -1.35 -16.10
C ILE A 298 -12.58 -2.75 -16.32
N VAL A 299 -11.70 -3.74 -16.42
CA VAL A 299 -12.07 -5.12 -16.78
C VAL A 299 -11.89 -6.02 -15.56
N ASP A 300 -12.99 -6.63 -15.11
CA ASP A 300 -12.96 -7.66 -14.07
C ASP A 300 -12.18 -8.89 -14.55
N ILE A 301 -11.09 -9.19 -13.84
CA ILE A 301 -10.20 -10.32 -14.10
C ILE A 301 -10.57 -11.54 -13.25
N SER A 302 -11.34 -11.38 -12.18
CA SER A 302 -11.64 -12.42 -11.22
C SER A 302 -12.30 -13.66 -11.85
N GLN A 303 -13.05 -13.47 -12.94
CA GLN A 303 -13.73 -14.53 -13.68
C GLN A 303 -12.98 -15.01 -14.93
N LYS A 304 -11.81 -14.41 -15.25
CA LYS A 304 -11.02 -14.86 -16.39
C LYS A 304 -10.35 -16.20 -16.10
N LYS A 305 -10.11 -16.96 -17.17
CA LYS A 305 -9.41 -18.25 -17.08
C LYS A 305 -7.98 -18.05 -16.53
N VAL A 306 -7.54 -18.95 -15.67
CA VAL A 306 -6.15 -18.98 -15.20
C VAL A 306 -5.24 -19.45 -16.33
N ASN A 307 -4.08 -18.84 -16.50
CA ASN A 307 -3.07 -19.26 -17.47
C ASN A 307 -2.33 -20.49 -16.94
N GLU A 308 -2.59 -21.66 -17.54
CA GLU A 308 -2.00 -22.93 -17.12
C GLU A 308 -0.48 -22.99 -17.35
N ALA A 309 0.02 -22.35 -18.42
CA ALA A 309 1.47 -22.29 -18.70
C ALA A 309 2.20 -21.45 -17.65
N TYR A 310 1.60 -20.30 -17.26
CA TYR A 310 2.07 -19.48 -16.16
C TYR A 310 2.12 -20.28 -14.85
N MET A 311 1.02 -20.95 -14.49
CA MET A 311 0.97 -21.76 -13.24
C MET A 311 2.02 -22.88 -13.25
N LYS A 312 2.27 -23.50 -14.40
CA LYS A 312 3.29 -24.53 -14.55
C LYS A 312 4.70 -23.95 -14.40
N ALA A 313 4.95 -22.77 -14.95
CA ALA A 313 6.26 -22.11 -14.87
C ALA A 313 6.67 -21.80 -13.42
N PHE A 314 5.71 -21.47 -12.56
CA PHE A 314 5.94 -21.08 -11.17
C PHE A 314 5.49 -22.14 -10.15
N ALA A 315 5.25 -23.39 -10.56
CA ALA A 315 4.72 -24.43 -9.68
C ALA A 315 5.64 -24.70 -8.47
N SER A 316 6.96 -24.71 -8.67
CA SER A 316 7.93 -24.94 -7.60
C SER A 316 7.92 -23.82 -6.54
N GLN A 317 7.81 -22.56 -6.98
CA GLN A 317 7.75 -21.40 -6.10
C GLN A 317 6.45 -21.39 -5.29
N ILE A 318 5.34 -21.75 -5.91
CA ILE A 318 4.05 -21.90 -5.22
C ILE A 318 4.13 -22.96 -4.12
N ASP A 319 4.68 -24.14 -4.43
CA ASP A 319 4.79 -25.24 -3.47
C ASP A 319 5.80 -24.92 -2.36
N GLU A 320 6.85 -24.17 -2.67
CA GLU A 320 7.84 -23.72 -1.68
C GLU A 320 7.20 -22.77 -0.66
N VAL A 321 6.47 -21.76 -1.13
CA VAL A 321 5.81 -20.80 -0.25
C VAL A 321 4.65 -21.43 0.53
N LYS A 322 3.90 -22.37 -0.05
CA LYS A 322 2.91 -23.14 0.71
C LYS A 322 3.54 -23.85 1.90
N ARG A 323 4.65 -24.57 1.68
CA ARG A 323 5.38 -25.21 2.78
C ARG A 323 5.92 -24.23 3.82
N TYR A 324 6.38 -23.06 3.35
CA TYR A 324 6.85 -22.00 4.24
C TYR A 324 5.74 -21.51 5.17
N VAL A 325 4.57 -21.14 4.62
CA VAL A 325 3.46 -20.62 5.44
C VAL A 325 2.81 -21.68 6.33
N ASP A 326 2.95 -22.96 5.99
CA ASP A 326 2.50 -24.10 6.80
C ASP A 326 3.47 -24.47 7.94
N THR A 327 4.65 -23.81 8.00
CA THR A 327 5.63 -24.08 9.08
C THR A 327 5.02 -23.73 10.43
N GLU A 328 4.95 -24.71 11.32
CA GLU A 328 4.48 -24.53 12.69
C GLU A 328 5.48 -23.69 13.49
N VAL A 329 4.97 -22.74 14.26
CA VAL A 329 5.77 -21.84 15.11
C VAL A 329 5.46 -21.99 16.59
N GLY A 330 4.39 -22.69 16.95
CA GLY A 330 3.94 -22.97 18.32
C GLY A 330 2.45 -23.27 18.36
N SER A 331 1.78 -22.89 19.44
CA SER A 331 0.35 -23.13 19.61
C SER A 331 -0.32 -22.03 20.45
N PHE A 332 -1.64 -21.86 20.27
CA PHE A 332 -2.48 -21.01 21.09
C PHE A 332 -3.49 -21.84 21.88
N VAL A 333 -3.68 -21.51 23.17
CA VAL A 333 -4.66 -22.17 24.05
C VAL A 333 -6.08 -21.85 23.62
N SER A 334 -6.33 -20.60 23.22
CA SER A 334 -7.65 -20.07 22.85
C SER A 334 -7.63 -19.44 21.46
N SER A 335 -8.77 -19.46 20.78
CA SER A 335 -8.93 -18.73 19.50
C SER A 335 -9.06 -17.23 19.77
N MET A 336 -8.57 -16.42 18.83
CA MET A 336 -8.68 -14.97 18.86
C MET A 336 -9.14 -14.44 17.51
N THR A 337 -9.96 -13.39 17.52
CA THR A 337 -10.51 -12.77 16.30
C THR A 337 -10.37 -11.27 16.31
N SER A 338 -10.08 -10.69 15.13
CA SER A 338 -10.05 -9.23 14.97
C SER A 338 -11.43 -8.57 15.08
N ARG A 339 -12.51 -9.33 14.94
CA ARG A 339 -13.90 -8.81 15.08
C ARG A 339 -14.14 -8.22 16.46
N ASP A 340 -13.54 -8.78 17.50
CA ASP A 340 -13.70 -8.30 18.89
C ASP A 340 -13.04 -6.94 19.11
N CYS A 341 -11.96 -6.64 18.36
CA CYS A 341 -11.14 -5.44 18.53
C CYS A 341 -11.92 -4.13 18.40
N TYR A 342 -13.02 -4.14 17.65
CA TYR A 342 -13.81 -2.93 17.39
C TYR A 342 -14.74 -2.55 18.55
N PHE A 343 -15.00 -3.49 19.46
CA PHE A 343 -16.07 -3.37 20.47
C PHE A 343 -15.55 -3.36 21.92
N GLY A 344 -14.26 -3.54 22.15
CA GLY A 344 -13.67 -3.58 23.47
C GLY A 344 -12.27 -4.19 23.47
N ASN A 345 -11.84 -4.63 24.66
CA ASN A 345 -10.62 -5.42 24.79
C ASN A 345 -10.74 -6.72 23.98
N SER A 346 -9.65 -7.12 23.36
CA SER A 346 -9.63 -8.27 22.46
C SER A 346 -8.32 -9.03 22.65
N SER A 347 -8.40 -10.34 22.82
CA SER A 347 -7.22 -11.20 22.93
C SER A 347 -6.25 -11.04 21.75
N LEU A 348 -6.73 -10.66 20.55
CA LEU A 348 -5.86 -10.47 19.38
C LEU A 348 -4.97 -9.22 19.53
N VAL A 349 -5.56 -8.05 19.84
CA VAL A 349 -4.77 -6.81 19.98
C VAL A 349 -3.99 -6.82 21.30
N ASP A 350 -4.55 -7.37 22.37
CA ASP A 350 -3.86 -7.49 23.64
C ASP A 350 -2.65 -8.41 23.56
N PHE A 351 -2.70 -9.48 22.76
CA PHE A 351 -1.52 -10.30 22.45
C PHE A 351 -0.44 -9.50 21.70
N ILE A 352 -0.82 -8.65 20.74
CA ILE A 352 0.15 -7.76 20.08
C ILE A 352 0.79 -6.81 21.10
N HIS A 353 -0.01 -6.22 21.99
CA HIS A 353 0.49 -5.39 23.08
C HIS A 353 1.48 -6.13 23.99
N ASP A 354 1.18 -7.40 24.36
CA ASP A 354 2.06 -8.23 25.19
C ASP A 354 3.43 -8.42 24.54
N VAL A 355 3.45 -8.73 23.24
CA VAL A 355 4.71 -8.86 22.48
C VAL A 355 5.45 -7.55 22.46
N MET A 356 4.78 -6.45 22.10
CA MET A 356 5.39 -5.11 22.02
C MET A 356 6.03 -4.72 23.36
N LEU A 357 5.31 -4.87 24.48
CA LEU A 357 5.81 -4.53 25.81
C LEU A 357 6.93 -5.48 26.27
N SER A 358 6.81 -6.78 25.97
CA SER A 358 7.82 -7.78 26.32
C SER A 358 9.16 -7.51 25.63
N VAL A 359 9.15 -7.10 24.37
CA VAL A 359 10.36 -6.84 23.57
C VAL A 359 10.96 -5.47 23.88
N SER A 360 10.13 -4.44 23.93
CA SER A 360 10.59 -3.05 24.05
C SER A 360 10.86 -2.59 25.47
N HIS A 361 10.33 -3.29 26.47
CA HIS A 361 10.30 -2.87 27.86
C HIS A 361 9.77 -1.44 28.04
N ALA A 362 8.76 -1.07 27.22
CA ALA A 362 8.10 0.21 27.30
C ALA A 362 7.05 0.23 28.45
N ASP A 363 6.70 1.42 28.91
CA ASP A 363 5.70 1.62 29.98
C ASP A 363 4.27 1.43 29.43
N VAL A 364 4.06 1.82 28.16
CA VAL A 364 2.77 1.83 27.46
C VAL A 364 2.98 1.32 26.03
N SER A 365 1.96 0.74 25.42
CA SER A 365 1.95 0.43 24.00
C SER A 365 0.66 0.88 23.33
N PHE A 366 0.76 1.28 22.05
CA PHE A 366 -0.39 1.53 21.18
C PHE A 366 -0.41 0.53 20.05
N ALA A 367 -1.56 -0.10 19.82
CA ALA A 367 -1.78 -1.04 18.73
C ALA A 367 -3.22 -1.01 18.21
N SER A 368 -3.38 -1.36 16.96
CA SER A 368 -4.66 -1.53 16.26
C SER A 368 -4.74 -2.93 15.64
N PRO A 369 -5.95 -3.42 15.30
CA PRO A 369 -6.07 -4.59 14.45
C PRO A 369 -5.50 -4.27 13.07
N LEU A 370 -4.68 -5.19 12.50
CA LEU A 370 -4.06 -5.00 11.19
C LEU A 370 -4.68 -5.86 10.09
N SER A 371 -5.78 -6.54 10.44
CA SER A 371 -6.66 -7.26 9.52
C SER A 371 -8.09 -7.04 9.96
N PHE A 372 -8.99 -6.72 9.01
CA PHE A 372 -10.37 -6.39 9.35
C PHE A 372 -11.16 -7.59 9.90
N ASP A 373 -11.07 -8.72 9.23
CA ASP A 373 -11.84 -9.93 9.56
C ASP A 373 -10.95 -11.17 9.44
N VAL A 374 -10.28 -11.53 10.52
CA VAL A 374 -9.45 -12.72 10.64
C VAL A 374 -9.68 -13.43 11.97
N THR A 375 -9.47 -14.73 11.97
CA THR A 375 -9.48 -15.56 13.18
C THR A 375 -8.24 -16.45 13.17
N VAL A 376 -7.49 -16.43 14.26
CA VAL A 376 -6.45 -17.40 14.59
C VAL A 376 -7.07 -18.41 15.56
N LYS A 377 -7.05 -19.68 15.17
CA LYS A 377 -7.71 -20.74 15.93
C LYS A 377 -6.81 -21.24 17.06
N ALA A 378 -7.42 -21.76 18.12
CA ALA A 378 -6.74 -22.56 19.15
C ALA A 378 -6.09 -23.80 18.53
N GLY A 379 -4.97 -24.24 19.08
CA GLY A 379 -4.16 -25.37 18.58
C GLY A 379 -2.87 -24.92 17.92
N ALA A 380 -2.33 -25.73 17.02
CA ALA A 380 -1.09 -25.43 16.31
C ALA A 380 -1.19 -24.12 15.53
N ALA A 381 -0.17 -23.28 15.68
CA ALA A 381 -0.04 -21.99 15.02
C ALA A 381 1.05 -22.07 13.94
N THR A 382 0.75 -21.58 12.75
CA THR A 382 1.65 -21.57 11.60
C THR A 382 2.13 -20.16 11.27
N LEU A 383 3.11 -20.05 10.38
CA LEU A 383 3.52 -18.73 9.83
C LEU A 383 2.34 -18.01 9.19
N SER A 384 1.43 -18.72 8.50
CA SER A 384 0.20 -18.13 7.96
C SER A 384 -0.63 -17.41 9.05
N ASP A 385 -0.71 -17.97 10.25
CA ASP A 385 -1.42 -17.34 11.37
C ASP A 385 -0.72 -16.07 11.85
N MET A 386 0.61 -16.03 11.81
CA MET A 386 1.39 -14.82 12.16
C MET A 386 1.13 -13.68 11.17
N TYR A 387 0.97 -13.98 9.87
CA TYR A 387 0.53 -13.00 8.88
C TYR A 387 -0.91 -12.52 9.10
N LYS A 388 -1.81 -13.37 9.60
CA LYS A 388 -3.18 -12.95 9.99
C LYS A 388 -3.15 -11.98 11.16
N LEU A 389 -2.25 -12.21 12.13
CA LEU A 389 -2.06 -11.34 13.29
C LEU A 389 -1.43 -10.01 12.90
N TYR A 390 -0.38 -10.05 12.06
CA TYR A 390 0.38 -8.87 11.67
C TYR A 390 0.78 -8.93 10.20
N SER A 391 0.04 -8.24 9.34
CA SER A 391 0.17 -8.33 7.87
C SER A 391 1.21 -7.38 7.26
N TYR A 392 1.71 -6.39 8.01
CA TYR A 392 2.64 -5.37 7.54
C TYR A 392 4.09 -5.63 7.96
N GLU A 393 5.04 -5.01 7.26
CA GLU A 393 6.50 -5.14 7.52
C GLU A 393 7.02 -4.05 8.48
N ASN A 394 6.19 -3.57 9.40
CA ASN A 394 6.59 -2.51 10.32
C ASN A 394 7.60 -2.98 11.37
N GLU A 395 8.60 -2.14 11.66
CA GLU A 395 9.50 -2.30 12.81
C GLU A 395 8.78 -1.90 14.12
N LEU A 396 9.29 -2.38 15.25
CA LEU A 396 8.88 -1.92 16.57
C LEU A 396 9.73 -0.72 17.00
N CYS A 397 9.08 0.36 17.40
CA CYS A 397 9.72 1.57 17.89
C CYS A 397 9.25 1.91 19.30
N VAL A 398 10.08 2.62 20.06
CA VAL A 398 9.67 3.26 21.33
C VAL A 398 9.83 4.76 21.19
N VAL A 399 8.75 5.47 21.44
CA VAL A 399 8.74 6.95 21.46
C VAL A 399 8.60 7.49 22.88
N ASP A 400 9.23 8.62 23.15
CA ASP A 400 9.11 9.33 24.43
C ASP A 400 7.94 10.29 24.39
N LEU A 401 6.90 10.02 25.19
CA LEU A 401 5.69 10.84 25.27
C LEU A 401 5.38 11.25 26.70
N THR A 402 4.90 12.47 26.87
CA THR A 402 4.28 12.88 28.15
C THR A 402 2.93 12.20 28.35
N GLY A 403 2.48 12.06 29.60
CA GLY A 403 1.15 11.51 29.90
C GLY A 403 0.03 12.31 29.21
N LYS A 404 0.18 13.63 29.08
CA LYS A 404 -0.76 14.47 28.33
C LYS A 404 -0.80 14.12 26.84
N GLU A 405 0.34 13.87 26.20
CA GLU A 405 0.42 13.44 24.81
C GLU A 405 -0.20 12.04 24.61
N ILE A 406 0.01 11.09 25.55
CA ILE A 406 -0.64 9.77 25.57
C ILE A 406 -2.16 9.91 25.59
N LYS A 407 -2.69 10.74 26.49
CA LYS A 407 -4.13 10.98 26.59
C LYS A 407 -4.68 11.62 25.31
N SER A 408 -4.00 12.63 24.76
CA SER A 408 -4.41 13.31 23.53
C SER A 408 -4.37 12.38 22.32
N TYR A 409 -3.38 11.48 22.25
CA TYR A 409 -3.31 10.42 21.24
C TYR A 409 -4.55 9.53 21.27
N LEU A 410 -4.91 9.03 22.46
CA LEU A 410 -6.09 8.18 22.65
C LEU A 410 -7.39 8.95 22.35
N GLU A 411 -7.51 10.20 22.77
CA GLU A 411 -8.67 11.04 22.43
C GLU A 411 -8.87 11.10 20.90
N ASN A 412 -7.79 11.30 20.12
CA ASN A 412 -7.89 11.36 18.67
C ASN A 412 -8.15 9.97 18.04
N SER A 413 -7.62 8.87 18.61
CA SER A 413 -7.94 7.52 18.17
C SER A 413 -9.44 7.23 18.35
N TYR A 414 -9.96 7.46 19.54
CA TYR A 414 -11.38 7.18 19.83
C TYR A 414 -12.36 8.19 19.22
N GLU A 415 -11.93 9.41 18.90
CA GLU A 415 -12.71 10.34 18.07
C GLU A 415 -13.01 9.76 16.68
N ARG A 416 -12.03 9.07 16.10
CA ARG A 416 -12.17 8.42 14.78
C ARG A 416 -12.93 7.10 14.86
N TRP A 417 -12.87 6.45 16.01
CA TRP A 417 -13.41 5.12 16.23
C TRP A 417 -14.90 5.16 16.56
N THR A 418 -15.31 6.05 17.49
CA THR A 418 -16.64 6.03 18.07
C THR A 418 -17.43 7.31 17.78
N ASN A 419 -18.76 7.18 17.77
CA ASN A 419 -19.66 8.33 17.78
C ASN A 419 -19.68 9.00 19.16
N THR A 420 -20.21 10.23 19.21
CA THR A 420 -20.72 10.80 20.46
C THR A 420 -22.15 10.29 20.60
N MET A 421 -22.40 9.37 21.53
CA MET A 421 -23.75 8.83 21.77
C MET A 421 -24.58 9.81 22.60
N THR A 422 -25.78 10.10 22.15
CA THR A 422 -26.78 10.93 22.83
C THR A 422 -27.96 10.07 23.29
N SER A 423 -28.04 8.84 22.81
CA SER A 423 -29.10 7.88 23.05
C SER A 423 -28.54 6.44 23.01
N PRO A 424 -29.16 5.49 23.76
CA PRO A 424 -28.79 4.07 23.65
C PRO A 424 -29.10 3.47 22.27
N ASP A 425 -29.86 4.16 21.43
CA ASP A 425 -30.18 3.71 20.05
C ASP A 425 -29.13 4.15 19.03
N ASP A 426 -28.20 5.03 19.39
CA ASP A 426 -27.12 5.48 18.52
C ASP A 426 -26.14 4.33 18.24
N HIS A 427 -25.43 4.40 17.11
CA HIS A 427 -24.30 3.52 16.84
C HIS A 427 -23.11 3.85 17.75
N LEU A 428 -22.43 2.82 18.25
CA LEU A 428 -21.17 2.97 18.99
C LEU A 428 -20.06 3.42 18.03
N LEU A 429 -19.95 2.73 16.88
CA LEU A 429 -18.89 2.96 15.91
C LEU A 429 -19.27 4.06 14.92
N ARG A 430 -18.26 4.77 14.41
CA ARG A 430 -18.42 5.65 13.26
C ARG A 430 -18.45 4.79 11.98
N LEU A 431 -19.68 4.53 11.53
CA LEU A 431 -19.95 3.72 10.35
C LEU A 431 -20.14 4.60 9.12
N ASN A 432 -19.71 4.10 7.98
CA ASN A 432 -19.98 4.68 6.68
C ASN A 432 -21.28 4.07 6.13
N THR A 433 -22.39 4.81 6.27
CA THR A 433 -23.74 4.31 5.95
C THR A 433 -24.19 4.61 4.53
N GLY A 434 -23.40 5.32 3.71
CA GLY A 434 -23.73 5.61 2.30
C GLY A 434 -23.53 4.41 1.38
N ASP A 435 -24.36 4.26 0.34
CA ASP A 435 -24.27 3.14 -0.62
C ASP A 435 -22.89 3.04 -1.30
N ALA A 436 -22.25 4.16 -1.58
CA ALA A 436 -20.87 4.21 -2.11
C ALA A 436 -19.78 3.99 -1.04
N GLY A 437 -20.13 4.00 0.24
CA GLY A 437 -19.18 3.97 1.35
C GLY A 437 -19.04 2.61 2.04
N ARG A 438 -19.96 1.67 1.80
CA ARG A 438 -19.90 0.34 2.43
C ARG A 438 -18.68 -0.47 1.98
N ASP A 439 -18.19 -0.25 0.77
CA ASP A 439 -17.02 -0.95 0.25
C ASP A 439 -15.71 -0.34 0.73
N LYS A 440 -15.72 0.95 1.10
CA LYS A 440 -14.54 1.63 1.63
C LYS A 440 -14.38 1.33 3.12
N PHE A 441 -13.21 0.84 3.51
CA PHE A 441 -12.86 0.49 4.89
C PHE A 441 -13.84 -0.50 5.55
N PHE A 442 -14.46 -1.38 4.75
CA PHE A 442 -15.38 -2.44 5.22
C PHE A 442 -16.58 -1.91 6.01
N GLY A 443 -17.04 -0.71 5.70
CA GLY A 443 -18.17 -0.06 6.39
C GLY A 443 -17.79 0.83 7.58
N LEU A 444 -16.52 0.93 7.94
CA LEU A 444 -16.02 1.90 8.91
C LEU A 444 -15.78 3.27 8.26
N ALA A 445 -15.95 4.34 9.01
CA ALA A 445 -15.64 5.70 8.53
C ALA A 445 -14.13 5.99 8.48
N THR A 446 -13.33 5.22 9.23
CA THR A 446 -11.86 5.33 9.31
C THR A 446 -11.25 3.94 9.06
N PRO A 447 -10.10 3.84 8.39
CA PRO A 447 -9.41 2.57 8.26
C PRO A 447 -9.17 1.90 9.61
N PHE A 448 -9.49 0.61 9.72
CA PHE A 448 -9.40 -0.15 10.98
C PHE A 448 -7.98 -0.12 11.60
N TYR A 449 -6.94 -0.06 10.78
CA TYR A 449 -5.55 0.05 11.24
C TYR A 449 -5.19 1.43 11.83
N ASN A 450 -6.14 2.37 11.92
CA ASN A 450 -6.02 3.67 12.59
C ASN A 450 -6.87 3.76 13.87
N LEU A 451 -7.36 2.63 14.40
CA LEU A 451 -8.17 2.52 15.61
C LEU A 451 -7.32 1.91 16.72
N ASP A 452 -6.41 2.70 17.30
CA ASP A 452 -5.46 2.23 18.30
C ASP A 452 -6.08 2.22 19.71
N SER A 453 -5.88 1.11 20.42
CA SER A 453 -6.04 1.00 21.87
C SER A 453 -4.69 1.07 22.58
N ALA A 454 -4.70 1.02 23.91
CA ALA A 454 -3.48 1.06 24.72
C ALA A 454 -3.42 -0.08 25.73
N ALA A 455 -2.21 -0.58 25.98
CA ALA A 455 -1.87 -1.38 27.15
C ALA A 455 -0.78 -0.69 27.99
N GLY A 456 -0.56 -1.18 29.23
CA GLY A 456 0.32 -0.53 30.20
C GLY A 456 -0.37 0.50 31.08
N ILE A 457 -1.61 0.89 30.74
CA ILE A 457 -2.48 1.81 31.49
C ILE A 457 -3.90 1.25 31.61
N ASN A 458 -4.61 1.68 32.66
CA ASN A 458 -6.05 1.45 32.85
C ASN A 458 -6.83 2.72 32.52
N TYR A 459 -7.89 2.62 31.68
CA TYR A 459 -8.62 3.80 31.26
C TYR A 459 -10.09 3.52 30.90
N ILE A 460 -10.87 4.58 30.82
CA ILE A 460 -12.29 4.57 30.45
C ILE A 460 -12.49 5.47 29.22
N VAL A 461 -13.35 5.03 28.32
CA VAL A 461 -13.80 5.78 27.14
C VAL A 461 -15.26 6.14 27.29
N ASP A 462 -15.58 7.37 27.69
CA ASP A 462 -16.95 7.87 27.83
C ASP A 462 -17.46 8.39 26.48
N VAL A 463 -18.24 7.56 25.80
CA VAL A 463 -18.80 7.87 24.47
C VAL A 463 -19.91 8.92 24.49
N THR A 464 -20.39 9.34 25.66
CA THR A 464 -21.36 10.43 25.79
C THR A 464 -20.70 11.81 25.75
N LYS A 465 -19.36 11.84 25.88
CA LYS A 465 -18.59 13.09 25.89
C LYS A 465 -18.19 13.49 24.48
N PRO A 466 -18.02 14.79 24.21
CA PRO A 466 -17.48 15.26 22.95
C PRO A 466 -16.03 14.79 22.76
N ALA A 467 -15.58 14.79 21.51
CA ALA A 467 -14.18 14.53 21.16
C ALA A 467 -13.23 15.40 22.01
N GLY A 468 -12.11 14.83 22.45
CA GLY A 468 -11.14 15.48 23.33
C GLY A 468 -11.48 15.44 24.83
N GLN A 469 -12.60 14.80 25.22
CA GLN A 469 -13.04 14.70 26.62
C GLN A 469 -13.51 13.29 27.02
N ARG A 470 -13.24 12.28 26.17
CA ARG A 470 -13.72 10.88 26.33
C ARG A 470 -12.84 10.04 27.22
N ILE A 471 -11.53 10.34 27.26
CA ILE A 471 -10.53 9.48 27.89
C ILE A 471 -10.29 9.90 29.34
N THR A 472 -10.48 8.95 30.25
CA THR A 472 -10.05 9.06 31.63
C THR A 472 -9.07 7.94 31.94
N ILE A 473 -7.78 8.26 32.06
CA ILE A 473 -6.74 7.31 32.47
C ILE A 473 -6.79 7.23 33.99
N THR A 474 -7.03 6.05 34.56
CA THR A 474 -7.26 5.85 36.00
C THR A 474 -5.97 5.47 36.74
N SER A 475 -5.08 4.74 36.11
CA SER A 475 -3.78 4.33 36.67
C SER A 475 -2.87 3.74 35.59
N MET A 476 -1.62 3.47 35.93
CA MET A 476 -0.79 2.50 35.23
C MET A 476 -1.35 1.07 35.44
N ALA A 477 -0.93 0.12 34.61
CA ALA A 477 -1.38 -1.29 34.71
C ALA A 477 -1.03 -1.94 36.07
N ASP A 478 0.08 -1.54 36.69
CA ASP A 478 0.51 -2.01 38.01
C ASP A 478 -0.21 -1.32 39.18
N GLY A 479 -1.19 -0.46 38.89
CA GLY A 479 -1.97 0.28 39.87
C GLY A 479 -1.31 1.58 40.36
N THR A 480 -0.09 1.91 39.94
CA THR A 480 0.54 3.18 40.28
C THR A 480 -0.18 4.36 39.62
N PRO A 481 -0.16 5.60 40.23
CA PRO A 481 -0.78 6.75 39.64
C PRO A 481 -0.22 7.10 38.26
N PHE A 482 -1.11 7.40 37.32
CA PHE A 482 -0.72 7.99 36.04
C PHE A 482 -0.56 9.51 36.20
N ASP A 483 0.52 10.05 35.64
CA ASP A 483 0.84 11.49 35.73
C ASP A 483 0.92 12.09 34.32
N GLU A 484 0.06 13.07 34.02
CA GLU A 484 0.02 13.74 32.71
C GLU A 484 1.31 14.53 32.39
N LEU A 485 2.11 14.89 33.39
CA LEU A 485 3.37 15.64 33.20
C LEU A 485 4.60 14.74 33.07
N ARG A 486 4.50 13.49 33.50
CA ARG A 486 5.60 12.50 33.42
C ARG A 486 5.82 12.06 31.97
N HIS A 487 7.07 11.79 31.62
CA HIS A 487 7.47 11.12 30.38
C HIS A 487 7.38 9.60 30.54
N TYR A 488 6.88 8.94 29.50
CA TYR A 488 6.72 7.51 29.40
C TYR A 488 7.36 7.00 28.12
N ARG A 489 7.92 5.81 28.17
CA ARG A 489 8.37 5.04 27.01
C ARG A 489 7.14 4.37 26.39
N VAL A 490 6.81 4.71 25.15
CA VAL A 490 5.59 4.21 24.49
C VAL A 490 5.98 3.39 23.25
N ALA A 491 5.63 2.11 23.24
CA ALA A 491 5.84 1.22 22.12
C ALA A 491 4.80 1.47 21.03
N VAL A 492 5.26 1.63 19.80
CA VAL A 492 4.46 1.84 18.58
C VAL A 492 5.13 1.14 17.41
N ASN A 493 4.41 0.93 16.31
CA ASN A 493 5.05 0.50 15.07
C ASN A 493 5.72 1.66 14.33
N SER A 494 6.63 1.34 13.39
CA SER A 494 7.39 2.35 12.62
C SER A 494 6.50 3.29 11.81
N TYR A 495 5.36 2.81 11.29
CA TYR A 495 4.37 3.65 10.61
C TYR A 495 3.84 4.76 11.53
N ARG A 496 3.49 4.43 12.79
CA ARG A 496 3.08 5.42 13.80
C ARG A 496 4.23 6.35 14.16
N ALA A 497 5.42 5.79 14.42
CA ALA A 497 6.61 6.57 14.78
C ALA A 497 6.97 7.61 13.71
N ALA A 498 6.76 7.29 12.44
CA ALA A 498 6.94 8.23 11.32
C ALA A 498 5.79 9.24 11.14
N GLY A 499 4.70 9.16 11.95
CA GLY A 499 3.55 10.06 11.89
C GLY A 499 2.36 9.52 11.08
N GLY A 500 2.46 8.30 10.59
CA GLY A 500 1.40 7.64 9.83
C GLY A 500 0.07 7.58 10.59
N GLY A 501 -1.03 7.83 9.88
CA GLY A 501 -2.37 7.95 10.47
C GLY A 501 -2.59 9.22 11.30
N GLY A 502 -1.56 10.05 11.54
CA GLY A 502 -1.69 11.35 12.21
C GLY A 502 -1.98 11.30 13.72
N LEU A 503 -1.87 10.13 14.36
CA LEU A 503 -2.19 10.01 15.79
C LEU A 503 -1.11 10.68 16.70
N LEU A 504 0.17 10.61 16.33
CA LEU A 504 1.23 11.33 17.02
C LEU A 504 1.23 12.83 16.66
N THR A 505 0.95 13.17 15.40
CA THR A 505 0.97 14.57 14.97
C THR A 505 -0.32 15.31 15.35
N ASN A 506 -1.45 14.97 14.74
CA ASN A 506 -2.73 15.63 14.99
C ASN A 506 -3.31 15.27 16.37
N GLY A 507 -3.08 14.02 16.83
CA GLY A 507 -3.57 13.53 18.13
C GLY A 507 -2.74 14.04 19.27
N ALA A 508 -1.48 13.64 19.39
CA ALA A 508 -0.59 14.05 20.48
C ALA A 508 -0.07 15.48 20.33
N GLY A 509 -0.20 16.10 19.14
CA GLY A 509 0.23 17.47 18.88
C GLY A 509 1.75 17.61 18.64
N ILE A 510 2.43 16.54 18.26
CA ILE A 510 3.88 16.56 18.03
C ILE A 510 4.13 17.03 16.59
N GLU A 511 4.94 18.06 16.43
CA GLU A 511 5.37 18.53 15.13
C GLU A 511 6.09 17.41 14.36
N LYS A 512 5.77 17.24 13.06
CA LYS A 512 6.35 16.16 12.26
C LYS A 512 7.88 16.14 12.30
N ALA A 513 8.50 17.30 12.23
CA ALA A 513 9.97 17.45 12.29
C ALA A 513 10.58 16.98 13.63
N GLN A 514 9.77 16.80 14.67
CA GLN A 514 10.23 16.35 15.99
C GLN A 514 10.08 14.83 16.18
N LEU A 515 9.29 14.14 15.34
CA LEU A 515 8.98 12.72 15.54
C LEU A 515 10.24 11.86 15.64
N GLU A 516 11.18 12.04 14.74
CA GLU A 516 12.44 11.26 14.74
C GLU A 516 13.23 11.45 16.03
N SER A 517 13.28 12.66 16.58
CA SER A 517 13.96 12.96 17.85
C SER A 517 13.25 12.39 19.08
N ARG A 518 11.99 12.01 18.95
CA ARG A 518 11.20 11.35 20.00
C ARG A 518 11.40 9.85 20.04
N ILE A 519 11.98 9.25 19.01
CA ILE A 519 12.25 7.81 18.98
C ILE A 519 13.49 7.52 19.83
N VAL A 520 13.30 6.82 20.92
CA VAL A 520 14.35 6.48 21.90
C VAL A 520 14.88 5.06 21.76
N TRP A 521 14.21 4.23 20.95
CA TRP A 521 14.64 2.88 20.62
C TRP A 521 13.94 2.40 19.33
N ARG A 522 14.65 1.59 18.54
CA ARG A 522 14.13 0.85 17.39
C ARG A 522 14.52 -0.62 17.50
N GLY A 523 13.61 -1.50 17.17
CA GLY A 523 13.89 -2.92 16.98
C GLY A 523 14.68 -3.15 15.69
N ASP A 524 15.38 -4.26 15.66
CA ASP A 524 16.19 -4.73 14.54
C ASP A 524 15.44 -5.73 13.64
N HIS A 525 14.20 -6.06 14.00
CA HIS A 525 13.30 -6.96 13.28
C HIS A 525 11.93 -6.32 13.09
N THR A 526 11.14 -6.92 12.18
CA THR A 526 9.72 -6.53 12.04
C THR A 526 8.93 -6.96 13.27
N LEU A 527 7.82 -6.29 13.55
CA LEU A 527 6.95 -6.68 14.67
C LEU A 527 6.37 -8.09 14.46
N ARG A 528 6.14 -8.52 13.22
CA ARG A 528 5.74 -9.90 12.92
C ARG A 528 6.84 -10.89 13.28
N ASP A 529 8.11 -10.59 13.05
CA ASP A 529 9.22 -11.46 13.45
C ASP A 529 9.29 -11.60 14.97
N TYR A 530 9.13 -10.51 15.72
CA TYR A 530 9.04 -10.57 17.19
C TYR A 530 7.84 -11.40 17.67
N ILE A 531 6.69 -11.34 16.99
CA ILE A 531 5.53 -12.19 17.28
C ILE A 531 5.90 -13.67 17.06
N ILE A 532 6.56 -14.00 15.94
CA ILE A 532 7.02 -15.36 15.61
C ILE A 532 8.00 -15.87 16.68
N GLU A 533 8.99 -15.05 17.05
CA GLU A 533 9.98 -15.38 18.07
C GLU A 533 9.34 -15.60 19.45
N TYR A 534 8.39 -14.73 19.83
CA TYR A 534 7.65 -14.84 21.08
C TYR A 534 6.86 -16.15 21.15
N VAL A 535 6.11 -16.49 20.09
CA VAL A 535 5.33 -17.73 20.02
C VAL A 535 6.24 -18.96 20.06
N ARG A 536 7.37 -18.94 19.32
CA ARG A 536 8.37 -20.03 19.35
C ARG A 536 8.98 -20.20 20.75
N ALA A 537 9.34 -19.11 21.40
CA ALA A 537 9.95 -19.16 22.73
C ALA A 537 8.99 -19.68 23.81
N LYS A 538 7.72 -19.34 23.73
CA LYS A 538 6.67 -19.78 24.65
C LYS A 538 6.17 -21.19 24.34
N GLY A 539 6.21 -21.63 23.08
CA GLY A 539 5.71 -22.91 22.60
C GLY A 539 4.19 -23.02 22.62
N ASN A 540 3.56 -22.77 23.76
CA ASN A 540 2.11 -22.74 23.93
C ASN A 540 1.71 -21.42 24.59
N VAL A 541 0.95 -20.58 23.88
CA VAL A 541 0.60 -19.22 24.32
C VAL A 541 -0.86 -19.19 24.75
N ASP A 542 -1.08 -18.78 26.01
CA ASP A 542 -2.42 -18.45 26.51
C ASP A 542 -2.68 -16.96 26.27
N VAL A 543 -3.77 -16.66 25.56
CA VAL A 543 -4.17 -15.30 25.19
C VAL A 543 -5.51 -14.96 25.80
N ALA A 544 -5.57 -13.83 26.52
CA ALA A 544 -6.79 -13.36 27.15
C ALA A 544 -6.89 -11.83 27.02
N PRO A 545 -8.09 -11.26 26.95
CA PRO A 545 -8.27 -9.82 26.99
C PRO A 545 -7.75 -9.25 28.31
N HIS A 546 -7.00 -8.13 28.26
CA HIS A 546 -6.44 -7.47 29.45
C HIS A 546 -7.52 -6.86 30.35
N ASN A 547 -8.67 -6.49 29.78
CA ASN A 547 -9.76 -5.79 30.46
C ASN A 547 -9.31 -4.48 31.15
N ASN A 548 -8.28 -3.86 30.60
CA ASN A 548 -7.68 -2.63 31.12
C ASN A 548 -8.41 -1.35 30.68
N TRP A 549 -9.36 -1.48 29.75
CA TRP A 549 -10.20 -0.36 29.33
C TRP A 549 -11.63 -0.80 28.98
N ARG A 550 -12.57 0.16 28.91
CA ARG A 550 -13.94 -0.10 28.48
C ARG A 550 -14.64 1.15 27.97
N PHE A 551 -15.65 0.95 27.16
CA PHE A 551 -16.63 1.98 26.81
C PHE A 551 -17.63 2.18 27.96
N VAL A 552 -18.05 3.41 28.16
CA VAL A 552 -19.13 3.76 29.11
C VAL A 552 -20.08 4.80 28.51
N PRO A 553 -21.38 4.82 28.92
CA PRO A 553 -22.03 3.89 29.86
C PRO A 553 -22.29 2.51 29.23
N SER A 554 -22.03 1.42 29.95
CA SER A 554 -22.13 0.05 29.44
C SER A 554 -23.53 -0.32 28.97
N GLU A 555 -24.56 0.18 29.64
CA GLU A 555 -25.95 -0.03 29.25
C GLU A 555 -26.31 0.51 27.86
N TRP A 556 -25.57 1.48 27.33
CA TRP A 556 -25.71 1.98 25.96
C TRP A 556 -24.78 1.24 25.01
N THR A 557 -23.52 1.12 25.40
CA THR A 557 -22.45 0.63 24.51
C THR A 557 -22.58 -0.85 24.22
N ASP A 558 -23.03 -1.69 25.19
CA ASP A 558 -23.20 -3.14 24.97
C ASP A 558 -24.32 -3.44 23.95
N ALA A 559 -25.42 -2.67 24.00
CA ALA A 559 -26.50 -2.82 23.04
C ALA A 559 -26.09 -2.32 21.64
N ALA A 560 -25.39 -1.18 21.58
CA ALA A 560 -24.89 -0.60 20.35
C ALA A 560 -23.83 -1.49 19.68
N ALA A 561 -22.89 -2.04 20.46
CA ALA A 561 -21.87 -2.98 19.98
C ALA A 561 -22.48 -4.21 19.28
N LYS A 562 -23.55 -4.79 19.83
CA LYS A 562 -24.25 -5.91 19.21
C LYS A 562 -24.88 -5.54 17.86
N ARG A 563 -25.48 -4.34 17.76
CA ARG A 563 -26.09 -3.85 16.51
C ARG A 563 -25.01 -3.60 15.46
N ASP A 564 -23.94 -2.92 15.82
CA ASP A 564 -22.85 -2.55 14.92
C ASP A 564 -22.09 -3.79 14.46
N ARG A 565 -21.89 -4.78 15.35
CA ARG A 565 -21.28 -6.07 14.99
C ARG A 565 -22.10 -6.82 13.94
N ALA A 566 -23.40 -6.87 14.09
CA ALA A 566 -24.29 -7.50 13.11
C ALA A 566 -24.26 -6.80 11.72
N LEU A 567 -24.01 -5.49 11.70
CA LEU A 567 -23.84 -4.72 10.45
C LEU A 567 -22.50 -4.98 9.79
N LEU A 568 -21.41 -5.02 10.55
CA LEU A 568 -20.06 -5.22 10.03
C LEU A 568 -19.80 -6.68 9.66
N PHE A 569 -20.36 -7.63 10.41
CA PHE A 569 -20.12 -9.07 10.25
C PHE A 569 -21.43 -9.86 10.08
N PRO A 570 -22.21 -9.61 9.01
CA PRO A 570 -23.56 -10.20 8.85
C PRO A 570 -23.55 -11.74 8.71
N ASN A 571 -22.40 -12.33 8.39
CA ASN A 571 -22.24 -13.79 8.24
C ASN A 571 -21.63 -14.45 9.50
N GLU A 572 -21.51 -13.74 10.59
CA GLU A 572 -21.05 -14.31 11.86
C GLU A 572 -22.19 -15.12 12.50
N GLN A 573 -22.00 -16.45 12.60
CA GLN A 573 -22.94 -17.37 13.26
C GLN A 573 -22.44 -17.71 14.67
#